data_761100332e7f7e45112a6e075e25cfac
#
_entry.id   761100332e7f7e45112a6e075e25cfac
#
_cell.length_a   1.000
_cell.length_b   1.000
_cell.length_c   1.000
_cell.angle_alpha   90.00
_cell.angle_beta   90.00
_cell.angle_gamma   90.00
#
_symmetry.space_group_name_H-M   'P 1'
#
loop_
_entity.id
_entity.type
_entity.pdbx_description
1 polymer ?
#
loop_
_entity_poly.entity_id
_entity_poly.type
_entity_poly.pdbx_seq_one_letter_code
_entity_poly.pdbx_strand_id
1 'polypeptide(L)'
;MATMILRDTHRALEQKMKELEKQKKETSIKIREAASHGDLKENGEYHAAREEQSFIVRKTQTLQTHSPFQIVEYSEIETDEVGFGNKVSIYDEVKEETKEYYLLGPIEFELDTFPMVVTYHSPFGQAIIG
;
A
#
# COMPACT_ATOMS: atom_id res chain seq x y z
N MET A 1 -10.20 6.79 -13.45
CA MET A 1 -10.82 7.33 -12.23
C MET A 1 -9.78 7.45 -11.13
N ALA A 2 -9.90 8.47 -10.31
CA ALA A 2 -8.97 8.69 -9.21
C ALA A 2 -9.25 7.73 -8.04
N THR A 3 -8.20 7.28 -7.39
CA THR A 3 -8.28 6.44 -6.20
C THR A 3 -8.42 7.32 -4.97
N MET A 4 -9.43 7.05 -4.14
CA MET A 4 -9.61 7.80 -2.90
C MET A 4 -8.55 7.43 -1.88
N ILE A 5 -8.04 8.44 -1.18
CA ILE A 5 -6.99 8.31 -0.19
C ILE A 5 -7.18 9.38 0.89
N LEU A 6 -6.93 9.02 2.15
CA LEU A 6 -6.95 10.00 3.24
C LEU A 6 -5.73 10.92 3.15
N ARG A 7 -5.86 12.16 3.64
CA ARG A 7 -4.78 13.15 3.61
C ARG A 7 -3.51 12.62 4.28
N ASP A 8 -3.64 12.06 5.47
CA ASP A 8 -2.48 11.56 6.21
C ASP A 8 -1.84 10.37 5.52
N THR A 9 -2.65 9.51 4.90
CA THR A 9 -2.14 8.39 4.10
C THR A 9 -1.38 8.89 2.88
N HIS A 10 -1.88 9.96 2.23
CA HIS A 10 -1.20 10.55 1.09
C HIS A 10 0.19 11.08 1.47
N ARG A 11 0.29 11.72 2.64
CA ARG A 11 1.59 12.19 3.17
C ARG A 11 2.52 11.01 3.43
N ALA A 12 1.99 9.93 4.02
CA ALA A 12 2.75 8.71 4.26
C ALA A 12 3.22 8.08 2.93
N LEU A 13 2.37 8.12 1.90
CA LEU A 13 2.71 7.64 0.56
C LEU A 13 3.88 8.43 -0.03
N GLU A 14 3.82 9.77 0.04
CA GLU A 14 4.90 10.62 -0.46
C GLU A 14 6.23 10.28 0.23
N GLN A 15 6.19 10.11 1.55
CA GLN A 15 7.37 9.74 2.32
C GLN A 15 7.88 8.36 1.93
N LYS A 16 6.97 7.39 1.76
CA LYS A 16 7.32 6.03 1.35
C LYS A 16 7.96 6.01 -0.03
N MET A 17 7.45 6.80 -0.96
CA MET A 17 8.00 6.89 -2.31
C MET A 17 9.43 7.47 -2.30
N LYS A 18 9.70 8.47 -1.47
CA LYS A 18 11.05 9.02 -1.30
C LYS A 18 12.00 7.98 -0.73
N GLU A 19 11.53 7.22 0.26
CA GLU A 19 12.31 6.16 0.90
C GLU A 19 12.64 5.04 -0.09
N LEU A 20 11.67 4.63 -0.89
CA LEU A 20 11.88 3.62 -1.94
C LEU A 20 12.86 4.09 -3.00
N GLU A 21 12.80 5.35 -3.41
CA GLU A 21 13.74 5.92 -4.37
C GLU A 21 15.16 5.91 -3.80
N LYS A 22 15.32 6.28 -2.53
CA LYS A 22 16.62 6.22 -1.84
C LYS A 22 17.15 4.79 -1.78
N GLN A 23 16.31 3.83 -1.40
CA GLN A 23 16.69 2.42 -1.35
C GLN A 23 17.09 1.89 -2.72
N LYS A 24 16.39 2.32 -3.78
CA LYS A 24 16.72 1.94 -5.15
C LYS A 24 18.13 2.41 -5.53
N LYS A 25 18.48 3.64 -5.18
CA LYS A 25 19.82 4.18 -5.43
C LYS A 25 20.89 3.41 -4.65
N GLU A 26 20.60 3.09 -3.39
CA GLU A 26 21.50 2.32 -2.54
C GLU A 26 21.74 0.91 -3.10
N THR A 27 20.70 0.25 -3.58
CA THR A 27 20.85 -1.09 -4.19
C THR A 27 21.58 -1.02 -5.53
N SER A 28 21.41 0.07 -6.29
CA SER A 28 22.18 0.28 -7.53
C SER A 28 23.69 0.33 -7.25
N ILE A 29 24.07 0.97 -6.15
CA ILE A 29 25.47 1.03 -5.71
C ILE A 29 25.95 -0.36 -5.31
N LYS A 30 25.16 -1.10 -4.52
CA LYS A 30 25.49 -2.47 -4.12
C LYS A 30 25.69 -3.40 -5.32
N ILE A 31 24.82 -3.29 -6.32
CA ILE A 31 24.91 -4.08 -7.56
C ILE A 31 26.21 -3.79 -8.27
N ARG A 32 26.58 -2.51 -8.40
CA ARG A 32 27.82 -2.09 -9.04
C ARG A 32 29.05 -2.62 -8.30
N GLU A 33 29.07 -2.48 -6.99
CA GLU A 33 30.16 -2.97 -6.14
C GLU A 33 30.31 -4.49 -6.24
N ALA A 34 29.19 -5.20 -6.13
CA ALA A 34 29.20 -6.67 -6.24
C ALA A 34 29.66 -7.13 -7.62
N ALA A 35 29.24 -6.44 -8.69
CA ALA A 35 29.66 -6.77 -10.05
C ALA A 35 31.17 -6.60 -10.25
N SER A 36 31.80 -5.68 -9.52
CA SER A 36 33.23 -5.45 -9.62
C SER A 36 34.08 -6.61 -9.07
N HIS A 37 33.48 -7.52 -8.30
CA HIS A 37 34.18 -8.65 -7.68
C HIS A 37 34.36 -9.87 -8.61
N GLY A 38 33.88 -9.81 -9.86
CA GLY A 38 34.14 -10.83 -10.88
C GLY A 38 32.91 -11.57 -11.36
N ASP A 39 32.91 -12.90 -11.39
CA ASP A 39 31.92 -13.75 -12.02
C ASP A 39 30.50 -13.46 -11.53
N LEU A 40 29.66 -12.94 -12.43
CA LEU A 40 28.28 -12.56 -12.11
C LEU A 40 27.37 -13.77 -11.87
N LYS A 41 27.66 -14.91 -12.48
CA LYS A 41 26.82 -16.12 -12.36
C LYS A 41 26.91 -16.74 -10.96
N GLU A 42 28.09 -16.70 -10.35
CA GLU A 42 28.34 -17.33 -9.05
C GLU A 42 28.49 -16.30 -7.91
N ASN A 43 28.24 -15.03 -8.21
CA ASN A 43 28.37 -13.95 -7.24
C ASN A 43 27.08 -13.81 -6.44
N GLY A 44 27.05 -14.41 -5.23
CA GLY A 44 25.88 -14.37 -4.35
C GLY A 44 25.48 -12.97 -3.93
N GLU A 45 26.45 -12.08 -3.70
CA GLU A 45 26.19 -10.68 -3.33
C GLU A 45 25.50 -9.93 -4.47
N TYR A 46 25.95 -10.16 -5.70
CA TYR A 46 25.36 -9.56 -6.89
C TYR A 46 23.90 -10.00 -7.05
N HIS A 47 23.63 -11.29 -6.95
CA HIS A 47 22.26 -11.82 -7.09
C HIS A 47 21.35 -11.35 -5.97
N ALA A 48 21.83 -11.29 -4.73
CA ALA A 48 21.07 -10.80 -3.60
C ALA A 48 20.70 -9.32 -3.77
N ALA A 49 21.64 -8.50 -4.22
CA ALA A 49 21.40 -7.07 -4.44
C ALA A 49 20.39 -6.83 -5.57
N ARG A 50 20.46 -7.62 -6.64
CA ARG A 50 19.49 -7.54 -7.74
C ARG A 50 18.10 -7.95 -7.30
N GLU A 51 17.99 -8.98 -6.50
CA GLU A 51 16.71 -9.43 -5.95
C GLU A 51 16.10 -8.36 -5.05
N GLU A 52 16.90 -7.76 -4.18
CA GLU A 52 16.48 -6.66 -3.30
C GLU A 52 15.95 -5.49 -4.13
N GLN A 53 16.67 -5.09 -5.19
CA GLN A 53 16.23 -4.00 -6.07
C GLN A 53 14.92 -4.35 -6.78
N SER A 54 14.76 -5.59 -7.25
CA SER A 54 13.52 -6.04 -7.89
C SER A 54 12.33 -5.92 -6.94
N PHE A 55 12.52 -6.24 -5.68
CA PHE A 55 11.49 -6.10 -4.65
C PHE A 55 11.10 -4.64 -4.46
N ILE A 56 12.09 -3.74 -4.38
CA ILE A 56 11.86 -2.29 -4.23
C ILE A 56 11.09 -1.73 -5.44
N VAL A 57 11.49 -2.12 -6.65
CA VAL A 57 10.83 -1.69 -7.90
C VAL A 57 9.38 -2.17 -7.93
N ARG A 58 9.12 -3.42 -7.56
CA ARG A 58 7.75 -3.95 -7.52
C ARG A 58 6.89 -3.22 -6.50
N LYS A 59 7.44 -2.91 -5.33
CA LYS A 59 6.72 -2.15 -4.30
C LYS A 59 6.36 -0.76 -4.81
N THR A 60 7.30 -0.09 -5.47
CA THR A 60 7.06 1.22 -6.08
C THR A 60 5.95 1.14 -7.12
N GLN A 61 6.00 0.15 -8.01
CA GLN A 61 4.99 -0.03 -9.06
C GLN A 61 3.61 -0.32 -8.49
N THR A 62 3.53 -1.15 -7.45
CA THR A 62 2.27 -1.46 -6.77
C THR A 62 1.61 -0.18 -6.25
N LEU A 63 2.38 0.70 -5.62
CA LEU A 63 1.85 1.97 -5.12
C LEU A 63 1.46 2.92 -6.25
N GLN A 64 2.28 3.02 -7.30
CA GLN A 64 2.01 3.91 -8.44
C GLN A 64 0.81 3.47 -9.29
N THR A 65 0.51 2.18 -9.31
CA THR A 65 -0.61 1.62 -10.09
C THR A 65 -1.94 2.27 -9.70
N HIS A 66 -2.06 2.73 -8.47
CA HIS A 66 -3.31 3.30 -7.96
C HIS A 66 -3.48 4.80 -8.25
N SER A 67 -2.44 5.46 -8.80
CA SER A 67 -2.56 6.87 -9.18
C SER A 67 -3.47 7.04 -10.40
N PRO A 68 -4.13 8.19 -10.61
CA PRO A 68 -4.09 9.40 -9.78
C PRO A 68 -4.92 9.25 -8.51
N PHE A 69 -4.67 10.13 -7.53
CA PHE A 69 -5.34 10.08 -6.24
C PHE A 69 -6.30 11.24 -6.04
N GLN A 70 -7.41 10.94 -5.34
CA GLN A 70 -8.34 11.93 -4.85
C GLN A 70 -8.20 11.95 -3.32
N ILE A 71 -7.69 13.04 -2.79
CA ILE A 71 -7.50 13.18 -1.34
C ILE A 71 -8.84 13.49 -0.70
N VAL A 72 -9.22 12.69 0.31
CA VAL A 72 -10.44 12.90 1.09
C VAL A 72 -10.04 13.43 2.45
N GLU A 73 -10.60 14.59 2.81
CA GLU A 73 -10.39 15.19 4.13
C GLU A 73 -11.32 14.53 5.15
N TYR A 74 -10.89 14.47 6.40
CA TYR A 74 -11.73 13.91 7.47
C TYR A 74 -13.07 14.62 7.58
N SER A 75 -13.09 15.92 7.33
CA SER A 75 -14.33 16.73 7.36
C SER A 75 -15.34 16.36 6.27
N GLU A 76 -14.87 15.69 5.21
CA GLU A 76 -15.75 15.27 4.10
C GLU A 76 -16.38 13.91 4.33
N ILE A 77 -15.92 13.17 5.36
CA ILE A 77 -16.43 11.83 5.63
C ILE A 77 -17.75 11.90 6.36
N GLU A 78 -18.78 11.30 5.75
CA GLU A 78 -20.12 11.23 6.32
C GLU A 78 -20.30 9.90 7.04
N THR A 79 -21.18 9.87 8.04
CA THR A 79 -21.42 8.70 8.87
C THR A 79 -22.85 8.18 8.81
N ASP A 80 -23.69 8.77 7.98
CA ASP A 80 -25.09 8.37 7.79
C ASP A 80 -25.24 7.17 6.86
N GLU A 81 -24.24 6.94 5.99
CA GLU A 81 -24.18 5.77 5.13
C GLU A 81 -22.75 5.20 5.16
N VAL A 82 -22.63 3.90 4.93
CA VAL A 82 -21.32 3.27 4.84
C VAL A 82 -20.62 3.70 3.56
N GLY A 83 -19.46 4.31 3.70
CA GLY A 83 -18.66 4.79 2.59
C GLY A 83 -17.19 4.89 2.97
N PHE A 84 -16.38 5.39 2.03
CA PHE A 84 -14.95 5.57 2.24
C PHE A 84 -14.68 6.40 3.50
N GLY A 85 -13.79 5.90 4.34
CA GLY A 85 -13.36 6.57 5.57
C GLY A 85 -14.10 6.11 6.83
N ASN A 86 -15.12 5.27 6.69
CA ASN A 86 -15.90 4.81 7.84
C ASN A 86 -15.31 3.58 8.50
N LYS A 87 -15.43 3.54 9.81
CA LYS A 87 -15.24 2.35 10.61
C LYS A 87 -16.60 1.66 10.71
N VAL A 88 -16.67 0.39 10.32
CA VAL A 88 -17.92 -0.35 10.21
C VAL A 88 -17.88 -1.59 11.09
N SER A 89 -18.94 -1.76 11.91
CA SER A 89 -19.13 -2.97 12.70
C SER A 89 -20.03 -3.92 11.95
N ILE A 90 -19.59 -5.15 11.75
CA ILE A 90 -20.33 -6.17 11.01
C ILE A 90 -20.53 -7.38 11.90
N TYR A 91 -21.79 -7.81 12.03
CA TYR A 91 -22.14 -9.02 12.76
C TYR A 91 -22.23 -10.21 11.80
N ASP A 92 -21.45 -11.26 12.11
CA ASP A 92 -21.47 -12.51 11.37
C ASP A 92 -22.42 -13.48 12.08
N GLU A 93 -23.57 -13.76 11.46
CA GLU A 93 -24.61 -14.62 12.03
C GLU A 93 -24.18 -16.07 12.16
N VAL A 94 -23.29 -16.52 11.28
CA VAL A 94 -22.82 -17.92 11.27
C VAL A 94 -21.83 -18.15 12.42
N LYS A 95 -20.87 -17.26 12.58
CA LYS A 95 -19.85 -17.35 13.63
C LYS A 95 -20.28 -16.69 14.94
N GLU A 96 -21.42 -16.00 14.93
CA GLU A 96 -21.95 -15.28 16.08
C GLU A 96 -20.93 -14.31 16.69
N GLU A 97 -20.22 -13.56 15.82
CA GLU A 97 -19.23 -12.59 16.25
C GLU A 97 -19.36 -11.27 15.50
N THR A 98 -18.97 -10.19 16.18
CA THR A 98 -18.92 -8.85 15.59
C THR A 98 -17.46 -8.48 15.33
N LYS A 99 -17.17 -8.00 14.13
CA LYS A 99 -15.85 -7.49 13.76
C LYS A 99 -15.96 -6.06 13.26
N GLU A 100 -14.94 -5.28 13.54
CA GLU A 100 -14.85 -3.92 13.06
C GLU A 100 -13.87 -3.84 11.90
N TYR A 101 -14.27 -3.12 10.86
CA TYR A 101 -13.45 -2.92 9.67
C TYR A 101 -13.36 -1.43 9.35
N TYR A 102 -12.26 -1.03 8.74
CA TYR A 102 -12.13 0.30 8.17
C TYR A 102 -12.30 0.20 6.66
N LEU A 103 -13.29 0.91 6.12
CA LEU A 103 -13.54 0.95 4.67
C LEU A 103 -12.67 2.07 4.08
N LEU A 104 -11.56 1.69 3.51
CA LEU A 104 -10.56 2.63 3.03
C LEU A 104 -10.11 2.22 1.62
N GLY A 105 -9.00 2.78 1.17
CA GLY A 105 -8.50 2.52 -0.16
C GLY A 105 -7.31 1.57 -0.18
N PRO A 106 -6.81 1.27 -1.40
CA PRO A 106 -5.69 0.35 -1.56
C PRO A 106 -4.39 0.84 -0.94
N ILE A 107 -4.18 2.15 -0.83
CA ILE A 107 -2.94 2.66 -0.24
C ILE A 107 -2.95 2.48 1.28
N GLU A 108 -4.10 2.74 1.95
CA GLU A 108 -4.23 2.44 3.38
C GLU A 108 -3.94 0.96 3.65
N PHE A 109 -4.40 0.09 2.76
CA PHE A 109 -4.13 -1.35 2.85
C PHE A 109 -2.64 -1.65 2.65
N GLU A 110 -2.03 -1.12 1.59
CA GLU A 110 -0.62 -1.39 1.25
C GLU A 110 0.35 -0.85 2.29
N LEU A 111 0.07 0.32 2.86
CA LEU A 111 0.93 0.94 3.86
C LEU A 111 0.60 0.51 5.29
N ASP A 112 -0.44 -0.29 5.46
CA ASP A 112 -0.89 -0.81 6.77
C ASP A 112 -1.08 0.31 7.80
N THR A 113 -1.72 1.40 7.37
CA THR A 113 -1.93 2.58 8.21
C THR A 113 -3.07 2.40 9.21
N PHE A 114 -3.96 1.44 8.96
CA PHE A 114 -5.09 1.11 9.82
C PHE A 114 -5.21 -0.40 9.95
N PRO A 115 -5.71 -0.92 11.08
CA PRO A 115 -5.99 -2.34 11.21
C PRO A 115 -7.27 -2.71 10.45
N MET A 116 -7.37 -3.95 9.99
CA MET A 116 -8.58 -4.50 9.39
C MET A 116 -9.16 -3.64 8.27
N VAL A 117 -8.32 -3.23 7.32
CA VAL A 117 -8.76 -2.45 6.16
C VAL A 117 -9.49 -3.35 5.18
N VAL A 118 -10.70 -2.92 4.79
CA VAL A 118 -11.43 -3.46 3.65
C VAL A 118 -11.40 -2.40 2.57
N THR A 119 -10.83 -2.73 1.41
CA THR A 119 -10.74 -1.75 0.33
C THR A 119 -12.10 -1.55 -0.32
N TYR A 120 -12.42 -0.30 -0.62
CA TYR A 120 -13.75 0.04 -1.15
C TYR A 120 -14.02 -0.55 -2.54
N HIS A 121 -12.98 -0.96 -3.26
CA HIS A 121 -13.12 -1.62 -4.57
C HIS A 121 -13.31 -3.14 -4.45
N SER A 122 -13.05 -3.73 -3.29
CA SER A 122 -13.16 -5.18 -3.12
C SER A 122 -14.63 -5.63 -3.15
N PRO A 123 -14.89 -6.91 -3.48
CA PRO A 123 -16.26 -7.43 -3.42
C PRO A 123 -16.91 -7.25 -2.04
N PHE A 124 -16.15 -7.47 -0.98
CA PHE A 124 -16.65 -7.27 0.39
C PHE A 124 -16.96 -5.78 0.64
N GLY A 125 -16.05 -4.89 0.24
CA GLY A 125 -16.27 -3.45 0.37
C GLY A 125 -17.50 -2.98 -0.38
N GLN A 126 -17.68 -3.42 -1.62
CA GLN A 126 -18.83 -3.07 -2.43
C GLN A 126 -20.13 -3.59 -1.82
N ALA A 127 -20.09 -4.74 -1.16
CA ALA A 127 -21.29 -5.34 -0.55
C ALA A 127 -21.79 -4.56 0.67
N ILE A 128 -20.91 -3.84 1.37
CA ILE A 128 -21.27 -3.13 2.60
C ILE A 128 -21.52 -1.62 2.42
N ILE A 129 -21.21 -1.06 1.25
CA ILE A 129 -21.44 0.36 0.95
C ILE A 129 -22.95 0.64 0.84
N GLY A 130 -23.39 1.69 1.51
CA GLY A 130 -24.80 2.12 1.46
C GLY A 130 -25.61 1.95 2.72
#